data_3ba40191feb3fd3cf581e16085e20eff
#
_entry.id   3ba40191feb3fd3cf581e16085e20eff
#
_cell.length_a   1.000
_cell.length_b   1.000
_cell.length_c   1.000
_cell.angle_alpha   90.00
_cell.angle_beta   90.00
_cell.angle_gamma   90.00
#
_symmetry.space_group_name_H-M   'P 1'
#
loop_
_entity.id
_entity.type
_entity.pdbx_description
1 polymer ?
#
loop_
_entity_poly.entity_id
_entity_poly.type
_entity_poly.pdbx_seq_one_letter_code
_entity_poly.pdbx_strand_id
1 'polypeptide(L)'
;MSDFPTTARVVIIGGGVVGVSTLYHLAKKGWTDCVLLEKNELTAGSTWHAAGNCPSFSTSWAVMNMQRYSLGLYAGLADEVDYPMNYHVTGSIRLAHDKKRMQEFERARTMGRYQGLGIEMMSVSDMKNAYPFLETHDLTGGLWDPDDGDIDPAQLTQALAKGARDMGAIIQRFSPATGVSQVENEWIVHTDKGDIRCEKVVNCAGYYAQRVGEWFKPFGGRTVPMTVMSHQFFLTEEIPELKEWTEANGRKVPLLRDVDSSYYLRQDKNGLNLGPYERNCKAHWITPNDPMPEDFSFQLYPDDLERLEWYIEDAMNRVPILGSQGVGRVINGPIPYAPDGLPLIGPMPGVKNAYEGCVFTLSLIHISEPTRLRRISYA
;
A
#
# COMPACT_ATOMS: atom_id res chain seq x y z
N MET A 1 25.29 18.90 15.02
CA MET A 1 23.88 18.46 15.09
C MET A 1 23.10 19.54 14.39
N SER A 2 22.31 19.25 13.36
CA SER A 2 21.43 20.27 12.81
C SER A 2 20.39 20.59 13.87
N ASP A 3 20.15 21.88 14.13
CA ASP A 3 19.13 22.33 15.09
C ASP A 3 17.76 21.76 14.67
N PHE A 4 16.95 21.38 15.66
CA PHE A 4 15.59 20.91 15.40
C PHE A 4 14.78 22.05 14.76
N PRO A 5 14.02 21.80 13.67
CA PRO A 5 13.32 22.87 12.96
C PRO A 5 12.24 23.48 13.85
N THR A 6 12.17 24.80 13.90
CA THR A 6 11.14 25.55 14.66
C THR A 6 10.04 26.10 13.77
N THR A 7 10.27 26.13 12.45
CA THR A 7 9.31 26.58 11.44
C THR A 7 9.31 25.69 10.22
N ALA A 8 8.17 25.57 9.55
CA ALA A 8 8.01 24.88 8.28
C ALA A 8 6.83 25.48 7.50
N ARG A 9 6.79 25.27 6.20
CA ARG A 9 5.58 25.54 5.41
C ARG A 9 4.54 24.44 5.60
N VAL A 10 5.00 23.18 5.59
CA VAL A 10 4.15 22.02 5.81
C VAL A 10 4.80 21.08 6.81
N VAL A 11 4.05 20.64 7.80
CA VAL A 11 4.44 19.52 8.66
C VAL A 11 3.61 18.30 8.28
N ILE A 12 4.29 17.18 8.01
CA ILE A 12 3.68 15.88 7.69
C ILE A 12 3.89 14.96 8.89
N ILE A 13 2.82 14.37 9.40
CA ILE A 13 2.85 13.47 10.55
C ILE A 13 2.72 12.02 10.08
N GLY A 14 3.81 11.26 10.20
CA GLY A 14 3.91 9.85 9.83
C GLY A 14 4.90 9.57 8.71
N GLY A 15 5.86 8.68 8.97
CA GLY A 15 6.98 8.28 8.08
C GLY A 15 6.75 6.96 7.33
N GLY A 16 5.50 6.56 7.13
CA GLY A 16 5.14 5.50 6.19
C GLY A 16 5.24 5.96 4.74
N VAL A 17 5.01 5.04 3.79
CA VAL A 17 5.11 5.32 2.35
C VAL A 17 4.28 6.54 1.92
N VAL A 18 3.09 6.74 2.49
CA VAL A 18 2.21 7.86 2.13
C VAL A 18 2.78 9.20 2.57
N GLY A 19 3.24 9.31 3.82
CA GLY A 19 3.81 10.56 4.33
C GLY A 19 5.11 10.92 3.61
N VAL A 20 5.98 9.93 3.39
CA VAL A 20 7.25 10.14 2.66
C VAL A 20 6.99 10.49 1.19
N SER A 21 6.00 9.84 0.55
CA SER A 21 5.59 10.20 -0.81
C SER A 21 5.04 11.62 -0.88
N THR A 22 4.23 12.02 0.10
CA THR A 22 3.71 13.40 0.18
C THR A 22 4.86 14.39 0.27
N LEU A 23 5.86 14.13 1.12
CA LEU A 23 7.05 14.97 1.25
C LEU A 23 7.84 15.06 -0.06
N TYR A 24 8.12 13.90 -0.70
CA TYR A 24 8.83 13.83 -1.97
C TYR A 24 8.13 14.66 -3.06
N HIS A 25 6.81 14.52 -3.20
CA HIS A 25 6.07 15.25 -4.22
C HIS A 25 5.97 16.76 -3.94
N LEU A 26 5.91 17.17 -2.67
CA LEU A 26 5.99 18.58 -2.30
C LEU A 26 7.36 19.14 -2.67
N ALA A 27 8.45 18.45 -2.32
CA ALA A 27 9.80 18.85 -2.66
C ALA A 27 10.01 18.92 -4.19
N LYS A 28 9.52 17.92 -4.93
CA LYS A 28 9.55 17.90 -6.42
C LYS A 28 8.79 19.06 -7.06
N LYS A 29 7.81 19.64 -6.34
CA LYS A 29 7.08 20.86 -6.74
C LYS A 29 7.74 22.17 -6.23
N GLY A 30 8.94 22.09 -5.68
CA GLY A 30 9.71 23.23 -5.19
C GLY A 30 9.32 23.70 -3.77
N TRP A 31 8.55 22.88 -3.01
CA TRP A 31 8.26 23.17 -1.61
C TRP A 31 9.27 22.42 -0.73
N THR A 32 10.43 23.04 -0.52
CA THR A 32 11.54 22.39 0.20
C THR A 32 11.54 22.71 1.70
N ASP A 33 10.77 23.70 2.13
CA ASP A 33 10.53 24.10 3.51
C ASP A 33 9.46 23.22 4.20
N CYS A 34 9.54 21.92 3.97
CA CYS A 34 8.63 20.91 4.53
C CYS A 34 9.36 20.01 5.52
N VAL A 35 8.67 19.64 6.60
CA VAL A 35 9.19 18.75 7.65
C VAL A 35 8.27 17.54 7.78
N LEU A 36 8.83 16.35 7.74
CA LEU A 36 8.15 15.11 8.10
C LEU A 36 8.59 14.68 9.50
N LEU A 37 7.63 14.38 10.35
CA LEU A 37 7.81 13.85 11.69
C LEU A 37 7.44 12.37 11.72
N GLU A 38 8.37 11.53 12.17
CA GLU A 38 8.13 10.11 12.43
C GLU A 38 8.53 9.79 13.87
N LYS A 39 7.64 9.11 14.60
CA LYS A 39 7.85 8.78 16.01
C LYS A 39 8.94 7.73 16.23
N ASN A 40 9.14 6.87 15.25
CA ASN A 40 10.13 5.79 15.26
C ASN A 40 11.03 5.87 14.01
N GLU A 41 11.27 4.73 13.38
CA GLU A 41 11.97 4.66 12.11
C GLU A 41 10.98 4.75 10.94
N LEU A 42 11.42 5.21 9.78
CA LEU A 42 10.60 5.17 8.57
C LEU A 42 10.08 3.75 8.34
N THR A 43 8.89 3.65 7.80
CA THR A 43 8.20 2.39 7.48
C THR A 43 7.64 1.61 8.67
N ALA A 44 7.90 2.00 9.91
CA ALA A 44 7.58 1.22 11.13
C ALA A 44 6.10 0.82 11.31
N GLY A 45 5.18 1.48 10.59
CA GLY A 45 3.75 1.13 10.54
C GLY A 45 3.43 0.04 9.52
N SER A 46 2.26 0.10 8.87
CA SER A 46 1.82 -0.93 7.90
C SER A 46 2.75 -1.07 6.68
N THR A 47 3.61 -0.12 6.40
CA THR A 47 4.47 -0.12 5.21
C THR A 47 5.45 -1.29 5.18
N TRP A 48 6.12 -1.61 6.30
CA TRP A 48 7.16 -2.64 6.32
C TRP A 48 6.64 -4.07 6.11
N HIS A 49 5.37 -4.30 6.43
CA HIS A 49 4.74 -5.62 6.29
C HIS A 49 3.74 -5.69 5.12
N ALA A 50 3.70 -4.70 4.25
CA ALA A 50 2.83 -4.72 3.08
C ALA A 50 3.32 -5.75 2.04
N ALA A 51 2.37 -6.42 1.38
CA ALA A 51 2.68 -7.46 0.39
C ALA A 51 3.37 -6.93 -0.88
N GLY A 52 3.30 -5.65 -1.17
CA GLY A 52 4.01 -5.02 -2.27
C GLY A 52 3.43 -5.25 -3.67
N ASN A 53 2.19 -5.72 -3.82
CA ASN A 53 1.57 -5.88 -5.14
C ASN A 53 1.28 -4.53 -5.79
N CYS A 54 1.63 -4.38 -7.06
CA CYS A 54 1.48 -3.16 -7.86
C CYS A 54 0.47 -3.38 -8.99
N PRO A 55 -0.85 -3.26 -8.76
CA PRO A 55 -1.84 -3.42 -9.81
C PRO A 55 -1.94 -2.18 -10.72
N SER A 56 -2.13 -2.39 -12.01
CA SER A 56 -2.35 -1.33 -13.01
C SER A 56 -3.84 -0.99 -13.18
N PHE A 57 -4.71 -1.98 -13.00
CA PHE A 57 -6.14 -1.90 -13.28
C PHE A 57 -7.00 -1.90 -12.02
N SER A 58 -7.96 -0.98 -11.99
CA SER A 58 -9.09 -0.94 -11.04
C SER A 58 -10.39 -0.59 -11.78
N THR A 59 -11.52 -1.07 -11.26
CA THR A 59 -12.86 -0.66 -11.72
C THR A 59 -13.21 0.78 -11.31
N SER A 60 -12.53 1.34 -10.32
CA SER A 60 -12.61 2.75 -9.96
C SER A 60 -11.67 3.58 -10.83
N TRP A 61 -12.24 4.52 -11.60
CA TRP A 61 -11.47 5.43 -12.44
C TRP A 61 -10.42 6.24 -11.67
N ALA A 62 -10.79 6.75 -10.50
CA ALA A 62 -9.87 7.53 -9.66
C ALA A 62 -8.72 6.67 -9.14
N VAL A 63 -9.02 5.45 -8.68
CA VAL A 63 -8.00 4.49 -8.19
C VAL A 63 -7.08 4.07 -9.34
N MET A 64 -7.61 3.72 -10.50
CA MET A 64 -6.82 3.33 -11.67
C MET A 64 -5.86 4.44 -12.12
N ASN A 65 -6.30 5.70 -12.11
CA ASN A 65 -5.41 6.82 -12.42
C ASN A 65 -4.28 6.98 -11.40
N MET A 66 -4.55 6.77 -10.11
CA MET A 66 -3.50 6.77 -9.07
C MET A 66 -2.52 5.61 -9.27
N GLN A 67 -3.02 4.42 -9.57
CA GLN A 67 -2.19 3.23 -9.86
C GLN A 67 -1.24 3.50 -11.03
N ARG A 68 -1.76 3.98 -12.16
CA ARG A 68 -0.95 4.29 -13.35
C ARG A 68 0.13 5.32 -13.06
N TYR A 69 -0.21 6.38 -12.33
CA TYR A 69 0.78 7.36 -11.90
C TYR A 69 1.87 6.70 -11.06
N SER A 70 1.48 5.86 -10.09
CA SER A 70 2.40 5.16 -9.21
C SER A 70 3.35 4.23 -9.96
N LEU A 71 2.83 3.41 -10.88
CA LEU A 71 3.66 2.51 -11.70
C LEU A 71 4.65 3.28 -12.57
N GLY A 72 4.22 4.39 -13.19
CA GLY A 72 5.11 5.27 -13.94
C GLY A 72 6.22 5.89 -13.09
N LEU A 73 5.90 6.24 -11.83
CA LEU A 73 6.90 6.72 -10.88
C LEU A 73 7.89 5.61 -10.51
N TYR A 74 7.40 4.41 -10.18
CA TYR A 74 8.27 3.29 -9.74
C TYR A 74 9.26 2.88 -10.82
N ALA A 75 8.84 2.90 -12.08
CA ALA A 75 9.69 2.53 -13.22
C ALA A 75 10.93 3.41 -13.38
N GLY A 76 10.88 4.67 -12.94
CA GLY A 76 11.99 5.61 -13.09
C GLY A 76 12.63 6.07 -11.78
N LEU A 77 12.03 5.76 -10.64
CA LEU A 77 12.44 6.36 -9.36
C LEU A 77 13.85 5.93 -8.93
N ALA A 78 14.24 4.67 -9.16
CA ALA A 78 15.56 4.17 -8.79
C ALA A 78 16.68 5.00 -9.43
N ASP A 79 16.54 5.27 -10.71
CA ASP A 79 17.52 6.09 -11.47
C ASP A 79 17.41 7.57 -11.10
N GLU A 80 16.18 8.09 -10.90
CA GLU A 80 15.96 9.50 -10.56
C GLU A 80 16.63 9.90 -9.24
N VAL A 81 16.62 9.01 -8.26
CA VAL A 81 17.13 9.31 -6.90
C VAL A 81 18.42 8.57 -6.56
N ASP A 82 18.98 7.82 -7.51
CA ASP A 82 20.19 6.99 -7.30
C ASP A 82 20.04 6.08 -6.04
N TYR A 83 18.98 5.29 -6.04
CA TYR A 83 18.70 4.37 -4.93
C TYR A 83 18.14 3.04 -5.47
N PRO A 84 18.80 1.89 -5.17
CA PRO A 84 18.36 0.60 -5.70
C PRO A 84 16.99 0.21 -5.12
N MET A 85 16.09 -0.25 -6.00
CA MET A 85 14.77 -0.73 -5.64
C MET A 85 14.48 -2.08 -6.30
N ASN A 86 13.87 -2.99 -5.54
CA ASN A 86 13.31 -4.22 -6.08
C ASN A 86 11.89 -3.91 -6.59
N TYR A 87 11.80 -3.50 -7.86
CA TYR A 87 10.55 -3.35 -8.58
C TYR A 87 10.56 -4.28 -9.78
N HIS A 88 9.55 -5.14 -9.89
CA HIS A 88 9.45 -6.14 -10.94
C HIS A 88 8.09 -6.01 -11.64
N VAL A 89 8.11 -5.84 -12.95
CA VAL A 89 6.92 -5.93 -13.80
C VAL A 89 6.80 -7.38 -14.27
N THR A 90 5.98 -8.16 -13.57
CA THR A 90 5.81 -9.60 -13.83
C THR A 90 4.59 -9.89 -14.70
N GLY A 91 3.71 -8.92 -14.83
CA GLY A 91 2.35 -9.11 -15.28
C GLY A 91 1.50 -9.85 -14.25
N SER A 92 0.20 -9.91 -14.50
CA SER A 92 -0.72 -10.73 -13.71
C SER A 92 -1.76 -11.45 -14.55
N ILE A 93 -2.19 -12.60 -14.04
CA ILE A 93 -3.27 -13.41 -14.61
C ILE A 93 -4.42 -13.42 -13.61
N ARG A 94 -5.60 -12.94 -14.03
CA ARG A 94 -6.85 -13.11 -13.27
C ARG A 94 -7.60 -14.29 -13.83
N LEU A 95 -7.98 -15.24 -12.96
CA LEU A 95 -8.61 -16.49 -13.36
C LEU A 95 -10.13 -16.32 -13.53
N ALA A 96 -10.70 -17.02 -14.51
CA ALA A 96 -12.13 -17.09 -14.73
C ALA A 96 -12.61 -18.54 -14.69
N HIS A 97 -13.47 -18.87 -13.73
CA HIS A 97 -14.04 -20.19 -13.55
C HIS A 97 -15.25 -20.43 -14.48
N ASP A 98 -15.93 -19.36 -14.90
CA ASP A 98 -17.13 -19.47 -15.72
C ASP A 98 -17.26 -18.37 -16.78
N LYS A 99 -18.30 -18.50 -17.63
CA LYS A 99 -18.61 -17.54 -18.69
C LYS A 99 -19.00 -16.16 -18.15
N LYS A 100 -19.59 -16.07 -16.95
CA LYS A 100 -19.98 -14.80 -16.35
C LYS A 100 -18.74 -14.01 -15.98
N ARG A 101 -17.75 -14.65 -15.37
CA ARG A 101 -16.45 -14.04 -15.06
C ARG A 101 -15.72 -13.59 -16.32
N MET A 102 -15.76 -14.38 -17.39
CA MET A 102 -15.20 -13.98 -18.69
C MET A 102 -15.89 -12.72 -19.24
N GLN A 103 -17.20 -12.58 -19.11
CA GLN A 103 -17.92 -11.37 -19.53
C GLN A 103 -17.54 -10.15 -18.69
N GLU A 104 -17.29 -10.33 -17.39
CA GLU A 104 -16.78 -9.26 -16.54
C GLU A 104 -15.37 -8.84 -16.97
N PHE A 105 -14.52 -9.78 -17.32
CA PHE A 105 -13.18 -9.52 -17.84
C PHE A 105 -13.19 -8.81 -19.19
N GLU A 106 -14.13 -9.09 -20.08
CA GLU A 106 -14.31 -8.33 -21.33
C GLU A 106 -14.63 -6.86 -21.05
N ARG A 107 -15.45 -6.57 -20.05
CA ARG A 107 -15.71 -5.20 -19.63
C ARG A 107 -14.45 -4.56 -19.04
N ALA A 108 -13.74 -5.28 -18.18
CA ALA A 108 -12.48 -4.82 -17.59
C ALA A 108 -11.45 -4.50 -18.68
N ARG A 109 -11.29 -5.39 -19.67
CA ARG A 109 -10.43 -5.17 -20.84
C ARG A 109 -10.80 -3.88 -21.58
N THR A 110 -12.10 -3.69 -21.85
CA THR A 110 -12.59 -2.50 -22.55
C THR A 110 -12.28 -1.23 -21.77
N MET A 111 -12.50 -1.24 -20.44
CA MET A 111 -12.17 -0.12 -19.57
C MET A 111 -10.67 0.16 -19.54
N GLY A 112 -9.86 -0.90 -19.38
CA GLY A 112 -8.41 -0.78 -19.35
C GLY A 112 -7.84 -0.22 -20.66
N ARG A 113 -8.29 -0.75 -21.80
CA ARG A 113 -7.88 -0.27 -23.13
C ARG A 113 -8.26 1.18 -23.38
N TYR A 114 -9.44 1.62 -22.93
CA TYR A 114 -9.82 3.02 -22.99
C TYR A 114 -8.85 3.92 -22.21
N GLN A 115 -8.22 3.39 -21.18
CA GLN A 115 -7.18 4.08 -20.42
C GLN A 115 -5.76 3.86 -20.97
N GLY A 116 -5.62 3.10 -22.06
CA GLY A 116 -4.32 2.79 -22.67
C GLY A 116 -3.54 1.68 -21.95
N LEU A 117 -4.22 0.83 -21.14
CA LEU A 117 -3.62 -0.37 -20.56
C LEU A 117 -3.61 -1.52 -21.58
N GLY A 118 -2.55 -2.30 -21.60
CA GLY A 118 -2.36 -3.46 -22.48
C GLY A 118 -3.11 -4.73 -22.04
N ILE A 119 -4.28 -4.59 -21.42
CA ILE A 119 -5.06 -5.71 -20.87
C ILE A 119 -5.65 -6.57 -21.98
N GLU A 120 -5.45 -7.90 -21.91
CA GLU A 120 -5.88 -8.86 -22.91
C GLU A 120 -6.58 -10.07 -22.27
N MET A 121 -7.51 -10.68 -23.04
CA MET A 121 -8.07 -11.98 -22.66
C MET A 121 -7.06 -13.07 -22.89
N MET A 122 -7.02 -14.06 -22.00
CA MET A 122 -6.17 -15.25 -22.14
C MET A 122 -7.00 -16.51 -22.32
N SER A 123 -6.55 -17.38 -23.23
CA SER A 123 -7.03 -18.75 -23.28
C SER A 123 -6.43 -19.58 -22.12
N VAL A 124 -7.05 -20.71 -21.83
CA VAL A 124 -6.54 -21.68 -20.84
C VAL A 124 -5.12 -22.15 -21.20
N SER A 125 -4.86 -22.37 -22.49
CA SER A 125 -3.52 -22.74 -22.98
C SER A 125 -2.48 -21.65 -22.74
N ASP A 126 -2.83 -20.39 -22.99
CA ASP A 126 -1.91 -19.26 -22.76
C ASP A 126 -1.59 -19.09 -21.28
N MET A 127 -2.59 -19.29 -20.42
CA MET A 127 -2.39 -19.24 -18.96
C MET A 127 -1.42 -20.34 -18.49
N LYS A 128 -1.61 -21.59 -18.97
CA LYS A 128 -0.71 -22.71 -18.62
C LYS A 128 0.71 -22.49 -19.13
N ASN A 129 0.87 -21.89 -20.30
CA ASN A 129 2.19 -21.54 -20.86
C ASN A 129 2.88 -20.43 -20.05
N ALA A 130 2.12 -19.41 -19.61
CA ALA A 130 2.65 -18.32 -18.82
C ALA A 130 2.96 -18.71 -17.36
N TYR A 131 2.17 -19.65 -16.81
CA TYR A 131 2.27 -20.15 -15.44
C TYR A 131 2.22 -21.68 -15.43
N PRO A 132 3.33 -22.39 -15.63
CA PRO A 132 3.33 -23.85 -15.84
C PRO A 132 2.83 -24.67 -14.64
N PHE A 133 2.87 -24.11 -13.44
CA PHE A 133 2.42 -24.76 -12.20
C PHE A 133 0.91 -24.65 -11.97
N LEU A 134 0.17 -23.94 -12.85
CA LEU A 134 -1.25 -23.69 -12.72
C LEU A 134 -2.08 -24.91 -13.13
N GLU A 135 -2.99 -25.38 -12.29
CA GLU A 135 -4.05 -26.31 -12.69
C GLU A 135 -5.20 -25.54 -13.35
N THR A 136 -5.63 -26.04 -14.51
CA THR A 136 -6.53 -25.29 -15.40
C THR A 136 -7.78 -26.03 -15.83
N HIS A 137 -7.99 -27.27 -15.34
CA HIS A 137 -9.03 -28.20 -15.81
C HIS A 137 -10.48 -27.66 -15.65
N ASP A 138 -10.70 -26.75 -14.71
CA ASP A 138 -12.00 -26.13 -14.38
C ASP A 138 -12.07 -24.65 -14.77
N LEU A 139 -11.04 -24.13 -15.46
CA LEU A 139 -11.01 -22.73 -15.89
C LEU A 139 -11.58 -22.54 -17.29
N THR A 140 -12.25 -21.42 -17.51
CA THR A 140 -12.79 -21.03 -18.81
C THR A 140 -11.84 -20.09 -19.59
N GLY A 141 -10.94 -19.41 -18.89
CA GLY A 141 -9.98 -18.46 -19.43
C GLY A 141 -9.47 -17.51 -18.36
N GLY A 142 -8.90 -16.38 -18.78
CA GLY A 142 -8.36 -15.39 -17.86
C GLY A 142 -8.21 -14.01 -18.47
N LEU A 143 -7.76 -13.09 -17.65
CA LEU A 143 -7.41 -11.73 -18.03
C LEU A 143 -5.94 -11.49 -17.73
N TRP A 144 -5.18 -11.10 -18.75
CA TRP A 144 -3.78 -10.71 -18.66
C TRP A 144 -3.66 -9.21 -18.46
N ASP A 145 -2.86 -8.81 -17.48
CA ASP A 145 -2.46 -7.43 -17.26
C ASP A 145 -0.92 -7.36 -17.29
N PRO A 146 -0.32 -6.84 -18.37
CA PRO A 146 1.13 -6.85 -18.54
C PRO A 146 1.88 -5.90 -17.59
N ASP A 147 1.19 -4.87 -17.08
CA ASP A 147 1.80 -3.79 -16.30
C ASP A 147 1.75 -4.04 -14.79
N ASP A 148 1.06 -5.11 -14.35
CA ASP A 148 1.06 -5.52 -12.94
C ASP A 148 2.45 -6.01 -12.52
N GLY A 149 2.76 -5.87 -11.23
CA GLY A 149 4.04 -6.30 -10.70
C GLY A 149 4.11 -6.30 -9.18
N ASP A 150 5.33 -6.30 -8.68
CA ASP A 150 5.63 -6.21 -7.25
C ASP A 150 6.78 -5.24 -6.96
N ILE A 151 6.76 -4.68 -5.76
CA ILE A 151 7.79 -3.77 -5.25
C ILE A 151 8.08 -4.08 -3.78
N ASP A 152 9.29 -3.81 -3.32
CA ASP A 152 9.59 -3.74 -1.88
C ASP A 152 9.11 -2.39 -1.32
N PRO A 153 8.07 -2.37 -0.45
CA PRO A 153 7.52 -1.12 0.06
C PRO A 153 8.48 -0.33 0.95
N ALA A 154 9.38 -1.01 1.65
CA ALA A 154 10.37 -0.35 2.48
C ALA A 154 11.44 0.34 1.63
N GLN A 155 11.95 -0.34 0.61
CA GLN A 155 12.91 0.24 -0.35
C GLN A 155 12.28 1.43 -1.09
N LEU A 156 11.05 1.31 -1.57
CA LEU A 156 10.31 2.43 -2.17
C LEU A 156 10.26 3.64 -1.24
N THR A 157 9.93 3.42 0.04
CA THR A 157 9.85 4.50 1.02
C THR A 157 11.22 5.16 1.23
N GLN A 158 12.29 4.38 1.31
CA GLN A 158 13.65 4.91 1.45
C GLN A 158 14.12 5.68 0.21
N ALA A 159 13.78 5.19 -1.00
CA ALA A 159 14.07 5.90 -2.25
C ALA A 159 13.38 7.28 -2.30
N LEU A 160 12.09 7.32 -1.99
CA LEU A 160 11.33 8.58 -1.89
C LEU A 160 11.90 9.50 -0.81
N ALA A 161 12.30 8.95 0.34
CA ALA A 161 12.91 9.71 1.43
C ALA A 161 14.27 10.31 1.02
N LYS A 162 15.08 9.55 0.29
CA LYS A 162 16.34 10.04 -0.27
C LYS A 162 16.07 11.20 -1.23
N GLY A 163 15.19 10.99 -2.21
CA GLY A 163 14.84 12.04 -3.18
C GLY A 163 14.31 13.31 -2.51
N ALA A 164 13.47 13.20 -1.49
CA ALA A 164 12.97 14.36 -0.74
C ALA A 164 14.11 15.12 -0.03
N ARG A 165 15.03 14.39 0.62
CA ARG A 165 16.21 14.98 1.30
C ARG A 165 17.15 15.65 0.32
N ASP A 166 17.43 15.02 -0.82
CA ASP A 166 18.31 15.56 -1.85
C ASP A 166 17.78 16.89 -2.43
N MET A 167 16.45 17.05 -2.42
CA MET A 167 15.76 18.30 -2.78
C MET A 167 15.65 19.32 -1.61
N GLY A 168 16.14 18.99 -0.41
CA GLY A 168 16.21 19.90 0.74
C GLY A 168 15.09 19.76 1.77
N ALA A 169 14.15 18.81 1.61
CA ALA A 169 13.11 18.56 2.62
C ALA A 169 13.68 17.87 3.87
N ILE A 170 13.08 18.12 5.02
CA ILE A 170 13.56 17.63 6.31
C ILE A 170 12.75 16.41 6.76
N ILE A 171 13.44 15.36 7.19
CA ILE A 171 12.85 14.17 7.82
C ILE A 171 13.41 14.03 9.24
N GLN A 172 12.54 14.17 10.23
CA GLN A 172 12.85 14.00 11.64
C GLN A 172 12.29 12.65 12.13
N ARG A 173 13.17 11.65 12.27
CA ARG A 173 12.86 10.36 12.88
C ARG A 173 13.00 10.46 14.39
N PHE A 174 12.36 9.54 15.11
CA PHE A 174 12.35 9.52 16.58
C PHE A 174 11.92 10.86 17.15
N SER A 175 10.89 11.46 16.56
CA SER A 175 10.36 12.78 16.88
C SER A 175 8.83 12.71 16.84
N PRO A 176 8.20 12.11 17.87
CA PRO A 176 6.75 11.96 17.92
C PRO A 176 6.07 13.33 17.99
N ALA A 177 5.12 13.56 17.08
CA ALA A 177 4.15 14.62 17.26
C ALA A 177 3.22 14.22 18.42
N THR A 178 2.96 15.14 19.34
CA THR A 178 2.17 14.91 20.55
C THR A 178 0.85 15.65 20.56
N GLY A 179 0.66 16.61 19.67
CA GLY A 179 -0.54 17.42 19.56
C GLY A 179 -0.39 18.57 18.58
N VAL A 180 -1.47 19.33 18.42
CA VAL A 180 -1.48 20.56 17.63
C VAL A 180 -2.18 21.68 18.39
N SER A 181 -1.75 22.91 18.14
CA SER A 181 -2.48 24.12 18.52
C SER A 181 -2.50 25.09 17.35
N GLN A 182 -3.35 26.11 17.43
CA GLN A 182 -3.48 27.10 16.38
C GLN A 182 -3.20 28.51 16.92
N VAL A 183 -2.39 29.25 16.20
CA VAL A 183 -2.13 30.65 16.45
C VAL A 183 -2.45 31.44 15.18
N GLU A 184 -3.46 32.29 15.23
CA GLU A 184 -3.99 33.04 14.09
C GLU A 184 -4.44 32.08 12.95
N ASN A 185 -3.73 32.06 11.82
CA ASN A 185 -4.01 31.19 10.68
C ASN A 185 -2.98 30.07 10.50
N GLU A 186 -2.07 29.89 11.45
CA GLU A 186 -0.99 28.91 11.39
C GLU A 186 -1.16 27.85 12.47
N TRP A 187 -0.54 26.70 12.23
CA TRP A 187 -0.50 25.59 13.16
C TRP A 187 0.81 25.57 13.94
N ILE A 188 0.75 25.09 15.15
CA ILE A 188 1.91 24.67 15.94
C ILE A 188 1.77 23.16 16.13
N VAL A 189 2.73 22.40 15.64
CA VAL A 189 2.82 20.97 15.89
C VAL A 189 3.78 20.76 17.06
N HIS A 190 3.26 20.18 18.15
CA HIS A 190 4.02 19.92 19.36
C HIS A 190 4.78 18.59 19.23
N THR A 191 6.01 18.57 19.70
CA THR A 191 6.85 17.36 19.80
C THR A 191 7.59 17.33 21.14
N ASP A 192 8.18 16.19 21.47
CA ASP A 192 9.07 16.03 22.62
C ASP A 192 10.41 16.80 22.49
N LYS A 193 10.74 17.25 21.27
CA LYS A 193 11.98 17.98 20.96
C LYS A 193 11.80 19.50 20.77
N GLY A 194 10.56 19.96 20.79
CA GLY A 194 10.19 21.35 20.57
C GLY A 194 9.00 21.50 19.62
N ASP A 195 8.54 22.71 19.48
CA ASP A 195 7.38 23.07 18.68
C ASP A 195 7.77 23.51 17.28
N ILE A 196 6.97 23.14 16.27
CA ILE A 196 7.17 23.57 14.89
C ILE A 196 5.96 24.40 14.46
N ARG A 197 6.18 25.68 14.16
CA ARG A 197 5.15 26.55 13.58
C ARG A 197 5.06 26.32 12.07
N CYS A 198 3.85 26.13 11.51
CA CYS A 198 3.68 25.85 10.10
C CYS A 198 2.37 26.37 9.53
N GLU A 199 2.36 26.61 8.20
CA GLU A 199 1.13 27.00 7.50
C GLU A 199 0.12 25.85 7.38
N LYS A 200 0.59 24.63 7.20
CA LYS A 200 -0.24 23.45 6.92
C LYS A 200 0.25 22.20 7.65
N VAL A 201 -0.70 21.35 8.04
CA VAL A 201 -0.44 20.03 8.64
C VAL A 201 -1.10 18.95 7.79
N VAL A 202 -0.39 17.84 7.61
CA VAL A 202 -0.91 16.66 6.90
C VAL A 202 -0.87 15.45 7.83
N ASN A 203 -2.02 14.83 8.06
CA ASN A 203 -2.13 13.60 8.82
C ASN A 203 -1.88 12.38 7.90
N CYS A 204 -0.69 11.79 7.99
CA CYS A 204 -0.28 10.57 7.30
C CYS A 204 0.05 9.43 8.28
N ALA A 205 -0.58 9.42 9.46
CA ALA A 205 -0.20 8.58 10.59
C ALA A 205 -0.67 7.11 10.50
N GLY A 206 -1.11 6.64 9.32
CA GLY A 206 -1.48 5.23 9.08
C GLY A 206 -2.59 4.76 10.01
N TYR A 207 -2.38 3.67 10.75
CA TYR A 207 -3.36 3.18 11.72
C TYR A 207 -3.48 4.05 12.99
N TYR A 208 -2.58 5.02 13.21
CA TYR A 208 -2.74 6.08 14.21
C TYR A 208 -3.47 7.33 13.72
N ALA A 209 -3.92 7.35 12.46
CA ALA A 209 -4.53 8.56 11.86
C ALA A 209 -5.76 9.06 12.60
N GLN A 210 -6.56 8.14 13.18
CA GLN A 210 -7.71 8.52 14.01
C GLN A 210 -7.26 9.29 15.27
N ARG A 211 -6.22 8.82 15.95
CA ARG A 211 -5.67 9.48 17.14
C ARG A 211 -5.12 10.87 16.83
N VAL A 212 -4.40 11.00 15.72
CA VAL A 212 -3.92 12.31 15.24
C VAL A 212 -5.10 13.21 14.84
N GLY A 213 -6.13 12.66 14.22
CA GLY A 213 -7.36 13.38 13.86
C GLY A 213 -8.08 13.99 15.05
N GLU A 214 -8.05 13.32 16.22
CA GLU A 214 -8.67 13.83 17.45
C GLU A 214 -8.09 15.18 17.92
N TRP A 215 -6.82 15.45 17.62
CA TRP A 215 -6.18 16.72 17.97
C TRP A 215 -6.82 17.93 17.26
N PHE A 216 -7.49 17.69 16.12
CA PHE A 216 -8.12 18.74 15.33
C PHE A 216 -9.59 18.98 15.69
N LYS A 217 -10.20 18.17 16.55
CA LYS A 217 -11.60 18.35 16.98
C LYS A 217 -11.89 19.72 17.62
N PRO A 218 -11.02 20.30 18.47
CA PRO A 218 -11.24 21.62 19.01
C PRO A 218 -11.33 22.74 17.96
N PHE A 219 -10.84 22.47 16.74
CA PHE A 219 -10.80 23.38 15.60
C PHE A 219 -11.85 23.09 14.53
N GLY A 220 -12.83 22.24 14.82
CA GLY A 220 -13.91 21.87 13.91
C GLY A 220 -13.70 20.57 13.13
N GLY A 221 -12.62 19.85 13.42
CA GLY A 221 -12.34 18.54 12.84
C GLY A 221 -13.30 17.44 13.30
N ARG A 222 -13.27 16.32 12.57
CA ARG A 222 -14.05 15.12 12.87
C ARG A 222 -13.15 13.93 13.24
N THR A 223 -13.73 12.92 13.84
CA THR A 223 -13.08 11.62 13.95
C THR A 223 -12.78 11.06 12.57
N VAL A 224 -11.56 10.64 12.32
CA VAL A 224 -11.19 9.95 11.08
C VAL A 224 -11.97 8.63 11.01
N PRO A 225 -12.82 8.41 9.97
CA PRO A 225 -13.67 7.22 9.87
C PRO A 225 -12.84 6.01 9.43
N MET A 226 -12.31 5.28 10.40
CA MET A 226 -11.50 4.09 10.14
C MET A 226 -11.64 3.05 11.24
N THR A 227 -11.37 1.81 10.89
CA THR A 227 -11.19 0.70 11.82
C THR A 227 -9.90 -0.02 11.50
N VAL A 228 -9.12 -0.35 12.50
CA VAL A 228 -7.91 -1.17 12.33
C VAL A 228 -8.31 -2.64 12.34
N MET A 229 -7.93 -3.37 11.29
CA MET A 229 -8.22 -4.79 11.16
C MET A 229 -6.93 -5.57 10.96
N SER A 230 -6.88 -6.80 11.47
CA SER A 230 -5.81 -7.72 11.14
C SER A 230 -6.02 -8.25 9.72
N HIS A 231 -4.94 -8.30 8.97
CA HIS A 231 -4.91 -8.94 7.67
C HIS A 231 -3.61 -9.71 7.54
N GLN A 232 -3.68 -10.90 6.95
CA GLN A 232 -2.51 -11.75 6.91
C GLN A 232 -2.27 -12.35 5.52
N PHE A 233 -1.01 -12.66 5.28
CA PHE A 233 -0.53 -13.47 4.19
C PHE A 233 0.62 -14.34 4.69
N PHE A 234 0.98 -15.37 3.95
CA PHE A 234 2.17 -16.15 4.29
C PHE A 234 3.09 -16.36 3.10
N LEU A 235 4.35 -16.60 3.42
CA LEU A 235 5.39 -16.98 2.46
C LEU A 235 5.74 -18.44 2.71
N THR A 236 5.88 -19.22 1.64
CA THR A 236 6.43 -20.57 1.73
C THR A 236 7.94 -20.52 1.98
N GLU A 237 8.50 -21.64 2.38
CA GLU A 237 9.92 -21.90 2.19
C GLU A 237 10.28 -21.93 0.69
N GLU A 238 11.58 -22.09 0.37
CA GLU A 238 12.05 -22.17 -1.03
C GLU A 238 11.42 -23.39 -1.71
N ILE A 239 10.86 -23.20 -2.91
CA ILE A 239 10.28 -24.22 -3.77
C ILE A 239 11.30 -24.51 -4.88
N PRO A 240 11.96 -25.69 -4.88
CA PRO A 240 13.02 -26.01 -5.84
C PRO A 240 12.56 -25.89 -7.30
N GLU A 241 11.38 -26.39 -7.63
CA GLU A 241 10.82 -26.37 -8.99
C GLU A 241 10.60 -24.94 -9.48
N LEU A 242 10.16 -24.04 -8.61
CA LEU A 242 9.97 -22.62 -8.92
C LEU A 242 11.30 -21.93 -9.13
N LYS A 243 12.31 -22.24 -8.33
CA LYS A 243 13.69 -21.75 -8.48
C LYS A 243 14.29 -22.16 -9.81
N GLU A 244 14.27 -23.46 -10.12
CA GLU A 244 14.78 -24.00 -11.38
C GLU A 244 14.10 -23.34 -12.59
N TRP A 245 12.77 -23.19 -12.53
CA TRP A 245 12.03 -22.52 -13.59
C TRP A 245 12.46 -21.05 -13.75
N THR A 246 12.61 -20.34 -12.65
CA THR A 246 13.01 -18.92 -12.64
C THR A 246 14.42 -18.75 -13.21
N GLU A 247 15.36 -19.60 -12.83
CA GLU A 247 16.73 -19.58 -13.35
C GLU A 247 16.76 -19.90 -14.86
N ALA A 248 15.98 -20.88 -15.30
CA ALA A 248 15.91 -21.27 -16.71
C ALA A 248 15.25 -20.20 -17.61
N ASN A 249 14.32 -19.39 -17.07
CA ASN A 249 13.56 -18.41 -17.85
C ASN A 249 14.04 -16.96 -17.63
N GLY A 250 14.91 -16.71 -16.66
CA GLY A 250 15.41 -15.38 -16.32
C GLY A 250 14.34 -14.39 -15.83
N ARG A 251 13.18 -14.89 -15.37
CA ARG A 251 12.05 -14.05 -14.91
C ARG A 251 11.22 -14.77 -13.86
N LYS A 252 10.49 -14.00 -13.06
CA LYS A 252 9.46 -14.53 -12.14
C LYS A 252 8.23 -15.04 -12.92
N VAL A 253 7.46 -15.94 -12.30
CA VAL A 253 6.10 -16.22 -12.78
C VAL A 253 5.20 -15.00 -12.58
N PRO A 254 4.17 -14.83 -13.45
CA PRO A 254 3.20 -13.76 -13.27
C PRO A 254 2.50 -13.82 -11.91
N LEU A 255 2.06 -12.69 -11.40
CA LEU A 255 1.17 -12.66 -10.25
C LEU A 255 -0.17 -13.29 -10.64
N LEU A 256 -0.65 -14.25 -9.86
CA LEU A 256 -1.91 -14.92 -10.05
C LEU A 256 -2.99 -14.32 -9.14
N ARG A 257 -4.18 -14.06 -9.67
CA ARG A 257 -5.33 -13.60 -8.89
C ARG A 257 -6.53 -14.52 -9.15
N ASP A 258 -6.97 -15.21 -8.11
CA ASP A 258 -8.25 -15.90 -8.14
C ASP A 258 -9.29 -15.01 -7.48
N VAL A 259 -10.12 -14.37 -8.33
CA VAL A 259 -11.11 -13.40 -7.87
C VAL A 259 -12.28 -14.09 -7.17
N ASP A 260 -12.65 -15.29 -7.63
CA ASP A 260 -13.77 -16.08 -7.09
C ASP A 260 -13.39 -16.69 -5.74
N SER A 261 -12.17 -17.19 -5.61
CA SER A 261 -11.60 -17.71 -4.37
C SER A 261 -10.99 -16.62 -3.46
N SER A 262 -10.96 -15.36 -3.93
CA SER A 262 -10.55 -14.19 -3.15
C SER A 262 -9.13 -14.26 -2.60
N TYR A 263 -8.14 -14.62 -3.42
CA TYR A 263 -6.72 -14.55 -3.06
C TYR A 263 -5.84 -14.20 -4.26
N TYR A 264 -4.59 -13.89 -3.96
CA TYR A 264 -3.51 -13.81 -4.93
C TYR A 264 -2.36 -14.75 -4.55
N LEU A 265 -1.61 -15.19 -5.56
CA LEU A 265 -0.32 -15.85 -5.42
C LEU A 265 0.73 -15.03 -6.15
N ARG A 266 1.82 -14.71 -5.45
CA ARG A 266 2.94 -13.95 -5.98
C ARG A 266 4.24 -14.68 -5.69
N GLN A 267 5.15 -14.73 -6.64
CA GLN A 267 6.50 -15.22 -6.37
C GLN A 267 7.26 -14.21 -5.51
N ASP A 268 7.81 -14.66 -4.40
CA ASP A 268 8.74 -13.91 -3.56
C ASP A 268 10.05 -14.69 -3.45
N LYS A 269 11.12 -14.14 -4.01
CA LYS A 269 12.38 -14.87 -4.18
C LYS A 269 12.14 -16.23 -4.87
N ASN A 270 12.45 -17.33 -4.17
CA ASN A 270 12.26 -18.70 -4.65
C ASN A 270 11.03 -19.40 -4.04
N GLY A 271 10.18 -18.68 -3.34
CA GLY A 271 8.94 -19.19 -2.75
C GLY A 271 7.71 -18.45 -3.28
N LEU A 272 6.54 -18.82 -2.76
CA LEU A 272 5.27 -18.21 -3.08
C LEU A 272 4.72 -17.44 -1.88
N ASN A 273 4.15 -16.29 -2.14
CA ASN A 273 3.37 -15.49 -1.21
C ASN A 273 1.88 -15.70 -1.53
N LEU A 274 1.14 -16.34 -0.61
CA LEU A 274 -0.32 -16.42 -0.66
C LEU A 274 -0.92 -15.33 0.21
N GLY A 275 -1.68 -14.41 -0.39
CA GLY A 275 -2.40 -13.35 0.29
C GLY A 275 -3.89 -13.41 -0.02
N PRO A 276 -4.70 -13.91 0.89
CA PRO A 276 -6.15 -13.91 0.75
C PRO A 276 -6.72 -12.50 0.99
N TYR A 277 -7.84 -12.21 0.37
CA TYR A 277 -8.70 -11.08 0.74
C TYR A 277 -9.73 -11.60 1.76
N GLU A 278 -9.27 -11.72 3.00
CA GLU A 278 -10.02 -12.35 4.08
C GLU A 278 -11.39 -11.70 4.30
N ARG A 279 -12.44 -12.52 4.33
CA ARG A 279 -13.83 -12.05 4.58
C ARG A 279 -14.11 -11.84 6.07
N ASN A 280 -13.37 -12.51 6.95
CA ASN A 280 -13.56 -12.53 8.40
C ASN A 280 -12.37 -11.92 9.14
N CYS A 281 -11.85 -10.77 8.66
CA CYS A 281 -10.82 -10.03 9.37
C CYS A 281 -11.28 -9.63 10.77
N LYS A 282 -10.36 -9.70 11.75
CA LYS A 282 -10.64 -9.26 13.13
C LYS A 282 -10.37 -7.77 13.26
N ALA A 283 -11.31 -7.03 13.84
CA ALA A 283 -11.11 -5.65 14.23
C ALA A 283 -10.34 -5.57 15.55
N HIS A 284 -9.42 -4.63 15.64
CA HIS A 284 -8.57 -4.39 16.79
C HIS A 284 -8.68 -2.96 17.28
N TRP A 285 -8.42 -2.77 18.57
CA TRP A 285 -8.34 -1.46 19.23
C TRP A 285 -9.63 -0.63 19.10
N ILE A 286 -10.77 -1.32 19.17
CA ILE A 286 -12.11 -0.72 19.00
C ILE A 286 -12.92 -0.64 20.29
N THR A 287 -12.41 -1.20 21.40
CA THR A 287 -13.10 -1.21 22.69
C THR A 287 -12.20 -0.65 23.80
N PRO A 288 -12.78 -0.16 24.91
CA PRO A 288 -11.99 0.25 26.08
C PRO A 288 -11.12 -0.87 26.68
N ASN A 289 -11.50 -2.13 26.48
CA ASN A 289 -10.72 -3.30 26.95
C ASN A 289 -9.63 -3.74 25.98
N ASP A 290 -9.63 -3.20 24.77
CA ASP A 290 -8.61 -3.39 23.74
C ASP A 290 -8.21 -2.01 23.20
N PRO A 291 -7.50 -1.19 23.99
CA PRO A 291 -7.08 0.14 23.58
C PRO A 291 -5.94 0.06 22.58
N MET A 292 -5.91 1.01 21.66
CA MET A 292 -4.76 1.14 20.76
C MET A 292 -3.47 1.40 21.57
N PRO A 293 -2.43 0.57 21.40
CA PRO A 293 -1.17 0.74 22.13
C PRO A 293 -0.50 2.06 21.76
N GLU A 294 0.30 2.61 22.67
CA GLU A 294 1.07 3.84 22.41
C GLU A 294 2.11 3.61 21.31
N ASP A 295 2.70 2.41 21.27
CA ASP A 295 3.64 1.99 20.25
C ASP A 295 3.37 0.57 19.80
N PHE A 296 3.18 0.41 18.47
CA PHE A 296 3.04 -0.86 17.76
C PHE A 296 3.91 -0.83 16.50
N SER A 297 5.17 -0.45 16.65
CA SER A 297 6.12 -0.28 15.55
C SER A 297 6.90 -1.55 15.31
N PHE A 298 6.98 -1.98 14.04
CA PHE A 298 7.62 -3.24 13.63
C PHE A 298 7.09 -4.47 14.39
N GLN A 299 5.81 -4.45 14.71
CA GLN A 299 5.11 -5.53 15.39
C GLN A 299 4.04 -6.13 14.49
N LEU A 300 3.74 -7.39 14.73
CA LEU A 300 2.66 -8.14 14.09
C LEU A 300 1.74 -8.71 15.16
N TYR A 301 0.52 -9.03 14.77
CA TYR A 301 -0.35 -9.87 15.58
C TYR A 301 0.16 -11.32 15.56
N PRO A 302 -0.24 -12.16 16.53
CA PRO A 302 0.00 -13.59 16.47
C PRO A 302 -0.54 -14.20 15.16
N ASP A 303 0.14 -15.23 14.68
CA ASP A 303 -0.29 -15.99 13.51
C ASP A 303 -1.65 -16.62 13.74
N ASP A 304 -2.50 -16.63 12.71
CA ASP A 304 -3.85 -17.19 12.75
C ASP A 304 -4.12 -17.94 11.43
N LEU A 305 -3.36 -19.01 11.21
CA LEU A 305 -3.46 -19.83 9.98
C LEU A 305 -4.80 -20.53 9.84
N GLU A 306 -5.52 -20.78 10.95
CA GLU A 306 -6.85 -21.36 10.93
C GLU A 306 -7.82 -20.52 10.08
N ARG A 307 -7.72 -19.19 10.13
CA ARG A 307 -8.51 -18.31 9.26
C ARG A 307 -8.15 -18.43 7.78
N LEU A 308 -6.96 -18.94 7.47
CA LEU A 308 -6.46 -19.08 6.09
C LEU A 308 -6.68 -20.48 5.52
N GLU A 309 -7.08 -21.46 6.33
CA GLU A 309 -7.14 -22.87 5.96
C GLU A 309 -7.85 -23.10 4.61
N TRP A 310 -9.04 -22.56 4.46
CA TRP A 310 -9.80 -22.68 3.21
C TRP A 310 -9.05 -22.08 1.99
N TYR A 311 -8.43 -20.91 2.16
CA TYR A 311 -7.68 -20.28 1.06
C TYR A 311 -6.41 -21.07 0.71
N ILE A 312 -5.77 -21.68 1.71
CA ILE A 312 -4.59 -22.51 1.52
C ILE A 312 -4.95 -23.77 0.73
N GLU A 313 -6.01 -24.47 1.13
CA GLU A 313 -6.48 -25.68 0.43
C GLU A 313 -6.87 -25.37 -1.00
N ASP A 314 -7.65 -24.32 -1.26
CA ASP A 314 -8.06 -23.93 -2.61
C ASP A 314 -6.85 -23.54 -3.47
N ALA A 315 -5.93 -22.76 -2.91
CA ALA A 315 -4.71 -22.34 -3.62
C ALA A 315 -3.76 -23.52 -3.92
N MET A 316 -3.68 -24.53 -3.04
CA MET A 316 -2.92 -25.78 -3.29
C MET A 316 -3.55 -26.61 -4.39
N ASN A 317 -4.87 -26.65 -4.48
CA ASN A 317 -5.57 -27.30 -5.60
C ASN A 317 -5.30 -26.56 -6.92
N ARG A 318 -5.20 -25.25 -6.89
CA ARG A 318 -4.93 -24.40 -8.06
C ARG A 318 -3.46 -24.39 -8.49
N VAL A 319 -2.54 -24.39 -7.53
CA VAL A 319 -1.08 -24.38 -7.75
C VAL A 319 -0.43 -25.40 -6.82
N PRO A 320 -0.37 -26.70 -7.20
CA PRO A 320 0.04 -27.79 -6.30
C PRO A 320 1.43 -27.63 -5.67
N ILE A 321 2.37 -26.96 -6.36
CA ILE A 321 3.70 -26.72 -5.80
C ILE A 321 3.67 -25.85 -4.53
N LEU A 322 2.58 -25.12 -4.27
CA LEU A 322 2.40 -24.35 -3.03
C LEU A 322 2.44 -25.28 -1.79
N GLY A 323 1.94 -26.51 -1.92
CA GLY A 323 1.91 -27.52 -0.86
C GLY A 323 3.16 -28.40 -0.79
N SER A 324 4.15 -28.19 -1.67
CA SER A 324 5.38 -28.99 -1.67
C SER A 324 6.36 -28.63 -0.55
N GLN A 325 6.21 -27.44 0.02
CA GLN A 325 7.07 -26.90 1.06
C GLN A 325 6.25 -26.35 2.23
N GLY A 326 6.92 -26.16 3.39
CA GLY A 326 6.31 -25.61 4.58
C GLY A 326 6.03 -24.09 4.49
N VAL A 327 5.31 -23.60 5.49
CA VAL A 327 5.12 -22.16 5.71
C VAL A 327 6.41 -21.60 6.34
N GLY A 328 7.12 -20.77 5.60
CA GLY A 328 8.35 -20.14 6.08
C GLY A 328 8.09 -18.95 6.98
N ARG A 329 7.05 -18.13 6.68
CA ARG A 329 6.72 -16.95 7.48
C ARG A 329 5.25 -16.54 7.29
N VAL A 330 4.60 -16.21 8.39
CA VAL A 330 3.27 -15.57 8.40
C VAL A 330 3.45 -14.08 8.72
N ILE A 331 2.71 -13.25 8.01
CA ILE A 331 2.63 -11.81 8.25
C ILE A 331 1.18 -11.50 8.58
N ASN A 332 0.89 -11.20 9.84
CA ASN A 332 -0.43 -10.82 10.32
C ASN A 332 -0.34 -9.41 10.92
N GLY A 333 -0.72 -8.40 10.16
CA GLY A 333 -0.47 -7.01 10.50
C GLY A 333 -1.69 -6.11 10.54
N PRO A 334 -1.60 -4.95 11.22
CA PRO A 334 -2.66 -3.95 11.27
C PRO A 334 -2.81 -3.21 9.95
N ILE A 335 -4.05 -3.16 9.45
CA ILE A 335 -4.42 -2.37 8.28
C ILE A 335 -5.59 -1.46 8.63
N PRO A 336 -5.50 -0.14 8.35
CA PRO A 336 -6.61 0.79 8.54
C PRO A 336 -7.61 0.68 7.39
N TYR A 337 -8.86 0.36 7.70
CA TYR A 337 -9.96 0.27 6.73
C TYR A 337 -10.90 1.46 6.86
N ALA A 338 -11.20 2.11 5.72
CA ALA A 338 -12.29 3.06 5.59
C ALA A 338 -13.62 2.32 5.31
N PRO A 339 -14.78 2.91 5.66
CA PRO A 339 -16.09 2.30 5.43
C PRO A 339 -16.40 1.96 3.96
N ASP A 340 -15.85 2.72 3.03
CA ASP A 340 -16.00 2.53 1.58
C ASP A 340 -14.78 1.84 0.92
N GLY A 341 -13.77 1.47 1.71
CA GLY A 341 -12.54 0.86 1.22
C GLY A 341 -11.61 1.80 0.46
N LEU A 342 -11.90 3.10 0.39
CA LEU A 342 -11.11 4.10 -0.33
C LEU A 342 -10.23 4.91 0.62
N PRO A 343 -9.07 5.38 0.16
CA PRO A 343 -8.19 6.23 0.98
C PRO A 343 -8.80 7.60 1.23
N LEU A 344 -8.52 8.16 2.40
CA LEU A 344 -8.84 9.53 2.74
C LEU A 344 -7.70 10.44 2.26
N ILE A 345 -7.95 11.21 1.20
CA ILE A 345 -6.97 12.11 0.60
C ILE A 345 -7.61 13.47 0.35
N GLY A 346 -7.13 14.50 1.02
CA GLY A 346 -7.63 15.85 0.78
C GLY A 346 -7.63 16.76 2.00
N PRO A 347 -8.32 17.91 1.92
CA PRO A 347 -8.53 18.77 3.07
C PRO A 347 -9.30 18.05 4.18
N MET A 348 -8.83 18.19 5.41
CA MET A 348 -9.57 17.70 6.58
C MET A 348 -10.91 18.45 6.70
N PRO A 349 -12.05 17.75 6.69
CA PRO A 349 -13.35 18.41 6.77
C PRO A 349 -13.50 19.28 8.01
N GLY A 350 -13.92 20.53 7.81
CA GLY A 350 -14.13 21.48 8.88
C GLY A 350 -12.89 22.21 9.40
N VAL A 351 -11.68 21.85 8.94
CA VAL A 351 -10.42 22.40 9.46
C VAL A 351 -9.62 23.07 8.36
N LYS A 352 -9.38 24.36 8.50
CA LYS A 352 -8.58 25.13 7.53
C LYS A 352 -7.10 24.76 7.64
N ASN A 353 -6.43 24.59 6.47
CA ASN A 353 -5.00 24.29 6.39
C ASN A 353 -4.56 22.97 7.05
N ALA A 354 -5.49 22.08 7.34
CA ALA A 354 -5.21 20.70 7.73
C ALA A 354 -5.65 19.73 6.62
N TYR A 355 -4.90 18.66 6.44
CA TYR A 355 -5.10 17.70 5.35
C TYR A 355 -4.98 16.26 5.87
N GLU A 356 -5.59 15.33 5.16
CA GLU A 356 -5.54 13.89 5.41
C GLU A 356 -4.89 13.18 4.22
N GLY A 357 -3.97 12.27 4.49
CA GLY A 357 -3.39 11.30 3.57
C GLY A 357 -3.27 9.97 4.30
N CYS A 358 -4.41 9.29 4.53
CA CYS A 358 -4.45 8.12 5.40
C CYS A 358 -5.52 7.11 4.99
N VAL A 359 -5.61 5.98 5.71
CA VAL A 359 -6.63 4.93 5.55
C VAL A 359 -6.62 4.33 4.14
N PHE A 360 -5.44 3.91 3.67
CA PHE A 360 -5.28 3.36 2.31
C PHE A 360 -5.75 1.90 2.16
N THR A 361 -6.25 1.29 3.23
CA THR A 361 -6.76 -0.09 3.23
C THR A 361 -5.70 -1.07 2.68
N LEU A 362 -6.06 -1.98 1.80
CA LEU A 362 -5.13 -2.90 1.12
C LEU A 362 -4.31 -2.23 0.00
N SER A 363 -4.59 -0.98 -0.28
CA SER A 363 -4.00 -0.22 -1.40
C SER A 363 -2.83 0.66 -0.96
N LEU A 364 -1.98 0.17 -0.04
CA LEU A 364 -0.82 0.91 0.50
C LEU A 364 0.15 1.45 -0.56
N ILE A 365 0.06 0.97 -1.80
CA ILE A 365 0.95 1.35 -2.91
C ILE A 365 0.36 2.48 -3.76
N HIS A 366 -0.84 2.96 -3.44
CA HIS A 366 -1.43 4.09 -4.13
C HIS A 366 -0.84 5.38 -3.57
N ILE A 367 0.22 5.85 -4.20
CA ILE A 367 0.85 7.12 -3.85
C ILE A 367 -0.04 8.26 -4.35
N SER A 368 -0.49 9.09 -3.44
CA SER A 368 -1.28 10.27 -3.77
C SER A 368 -0.38 11.42 -4.24
N GLU A 369 -0.64 11.93 -5.43
CA GLU A 369 -0.03 13.16 -5.89
C GLU A 369 -0.69 14.37 -5.22
N PRO A 370 0.07 15.27 -4.54
CA PRO A 370 -0.50 16.41 -3.81
C PRO A 370 -1.26 17.41 -4.69
N THR A 371 -1.07 17.40 -6.01
CA THR A 371 -1.81 18.30 -6.92
C THR A 371 -3.29 17.98 -7.09
N ARG A 372 -3.73 16.75 -6.79
CA ARG A 372 -5.15 16.38 -6.85
C ARG A 372 -5.94 16.76 -5.61
N LEU A 373 -5.32 17.19 -4.53
CA LEU A 373 -5.98 17.76 -3.36
C LEU A 373 -6.90 18.95 -3.67
N ARG A 374 -6.80 19.55 -4.87
CA ARG A 374 -7.67 20.67 -5.32
C ARG A 374 -8.84 20.26 -6.21
N ARG A 375 -8.96 18.99 -6.66
CA ARG A 375 -9.97 18.59 -7.65
C ARG A 375 -10.91 17.46 -7.21
N ILE A 376 -10.77 16.92 -6.01
CA ILE A 376 -11.75 15.97 -5.45
C ILE A 376 -12.74 16.74 -4.57
N SER A 377 -13.39 17.73 -5.17
CA SER A 377 -14.66 18.25 -4.66
C SER A 377 -15.66 18.18 -5.81
N TYR A 378 -16.60 17.28 -5.64
CA TYR A 378 -17.87 17.15 -6.35
C TYR A 378 -17.86 16.69 -7.82
N ALA A 379 -18.19 15.43 -8.04
CA ALA A 379 -19.30 15.03 -8.88
C ALA A 379 -20.14 14.04 -8.08
#